data_0b125822ba276b5de72f456f5f310f97
#
_entry.id   0b125822ba276b5de72f456f5f310f97
#
_cell.length_a   1.000
_cell.length_b   1.000
_cell.length_c   1.000
_cell.angle_alpha   90.00
_cell.angle_beta   90.00
_cell.angle_gamma   90.00
#
_symmetry.space_group_name_H-M   'P 1'
#
loop_
_entity.id
_entity.type
_entity.pdbx_description
1 polymer ?
#
loop_
_entity_poly.entity_id
_entity_poly.type
_entity_poly.pdbx_seq_one_letter_code
_entity_poly.pdbx_strand_id
1 'polypeptide(L)'
;MSDRISVAKTYKLYVGGKFPRSESGRVYPVTDAKGKFLANAAHASRKDVRDAVVAARKAFPGWSAATAYNRGQVLYRVAEVLEGRRDQFIAEVSASEGLAAKKAESIVDTAIDRWVWYAGWTDKIATVLGAANPVAGPYFSFTVPEPTGVVGILAPQGSSLLGLIEVLAPVLATGSTAVVVSSAERPLPAITLSEVLATSDVPGGVANILTGHASELGSWLASHGDVNALDPTGAAPADRPELAREAANTVKRVLTVPEAEPDWTTAPDLTRLRRYLEAKTVWHPLGV
;
A
#
# COMPACT_ATOMS: atom_id res chain seq x y z
N MET A 1 6.68 27.76 35.91
CA MET A 1 6.65 26.37 35.38
C MET A 1 7.72 26.30 34.32
N SER A 2 8.72 25.41 34.46
CA SER A 2 9.74 25.26 33.41
C SER A 2 9.06 24.65 32.19
N ASP A 3 9.13 25.32 31.03
CA ASP A 3 8.62 24.76 29.78
C ASP A 3 9.32 23.43 29.53
N ARG A 4 8.53 22.36 29.42
CA ARG A 4 9.05 21.02 29.08
C ARG A 4 9.66 21.07 27.67
N ILE A 5 10.89 20.59 27.53
CA ILE A 5 11.54 20.48 26.24
C ILE A 5 10.70 19.55 25.34
N SER A 6 10.31 20.05 24.17
CA SER A 6 9.64 19.25 23.15
C SER A 6 10.62 18.29 22.49
N VAL A 7 10.35 16.99 22.53
CA VAL A 7 11.13 15.96 21.83
C VAL A 7 10.44 15.65 20.51
N ALA A 8 11.08 16.01 19.40
CA ALA A 8 10.54 15.76 18.07
C ALA A 8 10.75 14.31 17.65
N LYS A 9 9.73 13.71 17.03
CA LYS A 9 9.81 12.37 16.42
C LYS A 9 10.67 12.44 15.15
N THR A 10 11.47 11.39 14.90
CA THR A 10 12.20 11.20 13.65
C THR A 10 11.41 10.26 12.75
N TYR A 11 10.99 10.73 11.58
CA TYR A 11 10.25 9.92 10.60
C TYR A 11 11.25 9.26 9.66
N LYS A 12 11.43 7.95 9.84
CA LYS A 12 12.34 7.09 9.08
C LYS A 12 11.56 6.34 8.00
N LEU A 13 12.27 5.64 7.11
CA LEU A 13 11.65 4.67 6.19
C LEU A 13 11.13 3.45 6.97
N TYR A 14 10.26 2.67 6.34
CA TYR A 14 9.84 1.36 6.86
C TYR A 14 10.16 0.29 5.81
N VAL A 15 11.15 -0.55 6.08
CA VAL A 15 11.65 -1.56 5.14
C VAL A 15 11.96 -2.86 5.89
N GLY A 16 11.40 -3.97 5.41
CA GLY A 16 11.66 -5.28 5.97
C GLY A 16 11.23 -5.45 7.43
N GLY A 17 10.20 -4.72 7.87
CA GLY A 17 9.74 -4.71 9.28
C GLY A 17 10.58 -3.83 10.21
N LYS A 18 11.49 -3.01 9.67
CA LYS A 18 12.41 -2.14 10.44
C LYS A 18 12.26 -0.69 10.02
N PHE A 19 12.77 0.21 10.86
CA PHE A 19 12.76 1.66 10.61
C PHE A 19 14.18 2.18 10.33
N PRO A 20 14.77 1.90 9.15
CA PRO A 20 16.08 2.45 8.79
C PRO A 20 15.97 3.94 8.44
N ARG A 21 17.10 4.65 8.54
CA ARG A 21 17.28 5.93 7.84
C ARG A 21 17.51 5.64 6.36
N SER A 22 17.29 6.65 5.49
CA SER A 22 17.77 6.54 4.11
C SER A 22 19.28 6.27 4.10
N GLU A 23 19.75 5.41 3.19
CA GLU A 23 21.17 5.12 3.06
C GLU A 23 21.99 6.35 2.70
N SER A 24 21.37 7.33 2.03
CA SER A 24 21.99 8.62 1.70
C SER A 24 22.10 9.56 2.90
N GLY A 25 21.41 9.27 4.00
CA GLY A 25 21.30 10.16 5.16
C GLY A 25 20.45 11.41 4.90
N ARG A 26 19.93 11.63 3.68
CA ARG A 26 19.14 12.82 3.34
C ARG A 26 17.78 12.81 4.03
N VAL A 27 17.34 14.02 4.36
CA VAL A 27 16.00 14.29 4.89
C VAL A 27 15.43 15.52 4.19
N TYR A 28 14.12 15.70 4.28
CA TYR A 28 13.44 16.91 3.83
C TYR A 28 12.44 17.39 4.87
N PRO A 29 12.23 18.72 4.98
CA PRO A 29 11.29 19.29 5.94
C PRO A 29 9.85 19.02 5.48
N VAL A 30 9.00 18.67 6.43
CA VAL A 30 7.57 18.51 6.26
C VAL A 30 6.88 19.63 7.02
N THR A 31 5.94 20.31 6.37
CA THR A 31 5.15 21.40 6.95
C THR A 31 3.69 21.01 7.03
N ASP A 32 2.95 21.71 7.91
CA ASP A 32 1.49 21.64 7.89
C ASP A 32 0.91 22.44 6.69
N ALA A 33 -0.41 22.35 6.52
CA ALA A 33 -1.11 23.08 5.46
C ALA A 33 -0.97 24.63 5.52
N LYS A 34 -0.44 25.17 6.62
CA LYS A 34 -0.15 26.61 6.81
C LYS A 34 1.33 26.95 6.64
N GLY A 35 2.16 25.97 6.26
CA GLY A 35 3.59 26.13 6.08
C GLY A 35 4.42 26.06 7.37
N LYS A 36 3.82 25.75 8.53
CA LYS A 36 4.56 25.57 9.79
C LYS A 36 5.30 24.23 9.78
N PHE A 37 6.56 24.25 10.15
CA PHE A 37 7.37 23.04 10.28
C PHE A 37 6.77 22.03 11.27
N LEU A 38 6.64 20.79 10.84
CA LEU A 38 6.16 19.66 11.64
C LEU A 38 7.32 18.72 12.03
N ALA A 39 8.08 18.24 11.04
CA ALA A 39 9.13 17.26 11.23
C ALA A 39 10.05 17.20 10.01
N ASN A 40 11.16 16.45 10.15
CA ASN A 40 11.95 16.00 9.01
C ASN A 40 11.57 14.55 8.68
N ALA A 41 11.29 14.27 7.40
CA ALA A 41 11.12 12.92 6.87
C ALA A 41 12.39 12.46 6.14
N ALA A 42 12.65 11.16 6.15
CA ALA A 42 13.75 10.58 5.38
C ALA A 42 13.51 10.81 3.89
N HIS A 43 14.53 11.14 3.13
CA HIS A 43 14.47 11.24 1.67
C HIS A 43 15.05 9.95 1.07
N ALA A 44 14.18 9.04 0.64
CA ALA A 44 14.59 7.77 0.08
C ALA A 44 15.40 7.95 -1.21
N SER A 45 16.31 7.04 -1.46
CA SER A 45 17.14 6.97 -2.64
C SER A 45 16.77 5.77 -3.51
N ARG A 46 17.35 5.68 -4.71
CA ARG A 46 17.27 4.48 -5.57
C ARG A 46 17.63 3.20 -4.81
N LYS A 47 18.63 3.27 -3.92
CA LYS A 47 19.10 2.11 -3.17
C LYS A 47 18.09 1.68 -2.12
N ASP A 48 17.41 2.63 -1.48
CA ASP A 48 16.30 2.32 -0.56
C ASP A 48 15.13 1.64 -1.30
N VAL A 49 14.82 2.08 -2.54
CA VAL A 49 13.81 1.41 -3.39
C VAL A 49 14.23 -0.04 -3.66
N ARG A 50 15.48 -0.27 -4.09
CA ARG A 50 16.00 -1.63 -4.33
C ARG A 50 15.89 -2.50 -3.07
N ASP A 51 16.32 -2.00 -1.93
CA ASP A 51 16.33 -2.74 -0.67
C ASP A 51 14.89 -3.05 -0.19
N ALA A 52 13.94 -2.13 -0.42
CA ALA A 52 12.52 -2.35 -0.18
C ALA A 52 11.92 -3.43 -1.11
N VAL A 53 12.26 -3.42 -2.40
CA VAL A 53 11.80 -4.46 -3.36
C VAL A 53 12.40 -5.82 -2.99
N VAL A 54 13.67 -5.89 -2.61
CA VAL A 54 14.30 -7.13 -2.13
C VAL A 54 13.58 -7.67 -0.90
N ALA A 55 13.25 -6.80 0.07
CA ALA A 55 12.49 -7.19 1.25
C ALA A 55 11.08 -7.69 0.89
N ALA A 56 10.38 -7.00 -0.01
CA ALA A 56 9.05 -7.40 -0.49
C ALA A 56 9.09 -8.75 -1.21
N ARG A 57 10.06 -8.95 -2.12
CA ARG A 57 10.23 -10.21 -2.85
C ARG A 57 10.52 -11.38 -1.90
N LYS A 58 11.36 -11.15 -0.88
CA LYS A 58 11.66 -12.17 0.14
C LYS A 58 10.45 -12.55 0.98
N ALA A 59 9.58 -11.60 1.31
CA ALA A 59 8.38 -11.84 2.11
C ALA A 59 7.23 -12.48 1.33
N PHE A 60 7.18 -12.28 -0.01
CA PHE A 60 6.06 -12.69 -0.85
C PHE A 60 5.71 -14.19 -0.74
N PRO A 61 6.63 -15.16 -0.82
CA PRO A 61 6.25 -16.58 -0.75
C PRO A 61 5.53 -16.94 0.55
N GLY A 62 5.99 -16.45 1.69
CA GLY A 62 5.37 -16.71 2.99
C GLY A 62 3.99 -16.04 3.12
N TRP A 63 3.84 -14.79 2.64
CA TRP A 63 2.59 -14.08 2.71
C TRP A 63 1.54 -14.64 1.75
N SER A 64 1.90 -14.96 0.52
CA SER A 64 1.00 -15.54 -0.47
C SER A 64 0.54 -16.95 -0.08
N ALA A 65 1.40 -17.73 0.58
CA ALA A 65 1.08 -19.08 1.06
C ALA A 65 0.27 -19.10 2.37
N ALA A 66 0.21 -17.98 3.11
CA ALA A 66 -0.64 -17.87 4.29
C ALA A 66 -2.10 -18.09 3.91
N THR A 67 -2.87 -18.80 4.77
CA THR A 67 -4.29 -19.01 4.49
C THR A 67 -5.03 -17.66 4.40
N ALA A 68 -6.05 -17.59 3.57
CA ALA A 68 -6.86 -16.39 3.42
C ALA A 68 -7.44 -15.93 4.77
N TYR A 69 -7.89 -16.86 5.60
CA TYR A 69 -8.37 -16.59 6.95
C TYR A 69 -7.30 -15.94 7.83
N ASN A 70 -6.08 -16.50 7.84
CA ASN A 70 -4.98 -15.93 8.62
C ASN A 70 -4.59 -14.52 8.15
N ARG A 71 -4.53 -14.29 6.82
CA ARG A 71 -4.33 -12.93 6.30
C ARG A 71 -5.42 -11.96 6.77
N GLY A 72 -6.69 -12.41 6.74
CA GLY A 72 -7.80 -11.62 7.25
C GLY A 72 -7.65 -11.24 8.72
N GLN A 73 -7.23 -12.17 9.57
CA GLN A 73 -6.99 -11.90 10.99
C GLN A 73 -5.86 -10.86 11.19
N VAL A 74 -4.76 -10.98 10.43
CA VAL A 74 -3.65 -10.00 10.50
C VAL A 74 -4.13 -8.61 10.06
N LEU A 75 -4.90 -8.51 8.97
CA LEU A 75 -5.42 -7.22 8.50
C LEU A 75 -6.47 -6.63 9.45
N TYR A 76 -7.29 -7.46 10.09
CA TYR A 76 -8.20 -7.01 11.13
C TYR A 76 -7.44 -6.48 12.35
N ARG A 77 -6.31 -7.13 12.71
CA ARG A 77 -5.42 -6.64 13.76
C ARG A 77 -4.83 -5.26 13.44
N VAL A 78 -4.59 -4.95 12.17
CA VAL A 78 -4.19 -3.59 11.75
C VAL A 78 -5.30 -2.58 12.10
N ALA A 79 -6.57 -2.91 11.86
CA ALA A 79 -7.69 -2.05 12.22
C ALA A 79 -7.75 -1.83 13.74
N GLU A 80 -7.60 -2.89 14.55
CA GLU A 80 -7.60 -2.78 16.02
C GLU A 80 -6.49 -1.88 16.56
N VAL A 81 -5.26 -2.03 16.03
CA VAL A 81 -4.13 -1.20 16.48
C VAL A 81 -4.28 0.25 16.01
N LEU A 82 -4.84 0.46 14.80
CA LEU A 82 -5.15 1.79 14.29
C LEU A 82 -6.21 2.48 15.17
N GLU A 83 -7.28 1.75 15.54
CA GLU A 83 -8.32 2.23 16.48
C GLU A 83 -7.72 2.66 17.81
N GLY A 84 -6.81 1.86 18.37
CA GLY A 84 -6.10 2.20 19.61
C GLY A 84 -5.23 3.46 19.52
N ARG A 85 -4.93 3.94 18.30
CA ARG A 85 -4.14 5.16 18.03
C ARG A 85 -4.95 6.24 17.31
N ARG A 86 -6.27 6.12 17.28
CA ARG A 86 -7.20 6.96 16.54
C ARG A 86 -6.94 8.46 16.74
N ASP A 87 -6.82 8.93 17.95
CA ASP A 87 -6.61 10.35 18.25
C ASP A 87 -5.29 10.89 17.69
N GLN A 88 -4.24 10.07 17.69
CA GLN A 88 -2.96 10.43 17.06
C GLN A 88 -3.13 10.63 15.55
N PHE A 89 -3.82 9.72 14.87
CA PHE A 89 -4.08 9.82 13.44
C PHE A 89 -4.97 11.01 13.10
N ILE A 90 -5.99 11.31 13.92
CA ILE A 90 -6.82 12.51 13.73
C ILE A 90 -5.96 13.77 13.77
N ALA A 91 -5.07 13.88 14.76
CA ALA A 91 -4.17 15.04 14.88
C ALA A 91 -3.21 15.14 13.68
N GLU A 92 -2.60 14.01 13.25
CA GLU A 92 -1.65 13.97 12.13
C GLU A 92 -2.33 14.27 10.78
N VAL A 93 -3.51 13.69 10.51
CA VAL A 93 -4.29 13.96 9.28
C VAL A 93 -4.77 15.40 9.26
N SER A 94 -5.30 15.91 10.38
CA SER A 94 -5.71 17.32 10.49
C SER A 94 -4.56 18.27 10.18
N ALA A 95 -3.37 18.02 10.73
CA ALA A 95 -2.19 18.85 10.49
C ALA A 95 -1.67 18.74 9.05
N SER A 96 -1.58 17.51 8.51
CA SER A 96 -1.02 17.24 7.19
C SER A 96 -1.94 17.71 6.05
N GLU A 97 -3.26 17.52 6.19
CA GLU A 97 -4.24 17.83 5.14
C GLU A 97 -4.95 19.18 5.34
N GLY A 98 -4.71 19.87 6.47
CA GLY A 98 -5.35 21.14 6.79
C GLY A 98 -6.84 21.02 7.10
N LEU A 99 -7.29 19.84 7.54
CA LEU A 99 -8.70 19.56 7.79
C LEU A 99 -9.13 20.00 9.18
N ALA A 100 -10.39 20.45 9.30
CA ALA A 100 -11.01 20.61 10.62
C ALA A 100 -11.09 19.26 11.36
N ALA A 101 -10.96 19.29 12.70
CA ALA A 101 -10.89 18.07 13.52
C ALA A 101 -12.00 17.07 13.22
N LYS A 102 -13.26 17.51 13.11
CA LYS A 102 -14.40 16.64 12.78
C LYS A 102 -14.29 15.97 11.40
N LYS A 103 -13.69 16.64 10.41
CA LYS A 103 -13.46 16.04 9.09
C LYS A 103 -12.32 15.04 9.14
N ALA A 104 -11.23 15.37 9.85
CA ALA A 104 -10.11 14.44 10.06
C ALA A 104 -10.57 13.18 10.82
N GLU A 105 -11.44 13.35 11.83
CA GLU A 105 -12.08 12.26 12.56
C GLU A 105 -12.82 11.32 11.59
N SER A 106 -13.71 11.84 10.76
CA SER A 106 -14.45 11.06 9.77
C SER A 106 -13.53 10.32 8.77
N ILE A 107 -12.41 10.93 8.37
CA ILE A 107 -11.42 10.30 7.48
C ILE A 107 -10.73 9.13 8.18
N VAL A 108 -10.35 9.30 9.46
CA VAL A 108 -9.69 8.24 10.24
C VAL A 108 -10.64 7.08 10.50
N ASP A 109 -11.90 7.36 10.87
CA ASP A 109 -12.93 6.34 11.07
C ASP A 109 -13.15 5.53 9.78
N THR A 110 -13.29 6.23 8.64
CA THR A 110 -13.38 5.57 7.33
C THR A 110 -12.13 4.73 7.05
N ALA A 111 -10.94 5.20 7.39
CA ALA A 111 -9.69 4.46 7.18
C ALA A 111 -9.63 3.16 7.99
N ILE A 112 -10.14 3.16 9.23
CA ILE A 112 -10.27 1.96 10.07
C ILE A 112 -11.27 0.99 9.44
N ASP A 113 -12.45 1.48 9.04
CA ASP A 113 -13.49 0.69 8.36
C ASP A 113 -12.95 0.03 7.07
N ARG A 114 -12.04 0.69 6.34
CA ARG A 114 -11.40 0.12 5.14
C ARG A 114 -10.55 -1.10 5.47
N TRP A 115 -9.76 -1.06 6.53
CA TRP A 115 -9.00 -2.24 6.96
C TRP A 115 -9.91 -3.40 7.32
N VAL A 116 -11.03 -3.14 8.04
CA VAL A 116 -12.04 -4.16 8.37
C VAL A 116 -12.67 -4.73 7.10
N TRP A 117 -13.03 -3.87 6.16
CA TRP A 117 -13.63 -4.28 4.89
C TRP A 117 -12.68 -5.20 4.09
N TYR A 118 -11.43 -4.78 3.88
CA TYR A 118 -10.45 -5.59 3.14
C TYR A 118 -10.09 -6.88 3.88
N ALA A 119 -9.99 -6.87 5.21
CA ALA A 119 -9.83 -8.08 6.01
C ALA A 119 -10.98 -9.08 5.77
N GLY A 120 -12.22 -8.59 5.75
CA GLY A 120 -13.40 -9.39 5.50
C GLY A 120 -13.51 -9.99 4.08
N TRP A 121 -12.70 -9.49 3.12
CA TRP A 121 -12.70 -10.03 1.76
C TRP A 121 -11.67 -11.12 1.52
N THR A 122 -10.68 -11.28 2.36
CA THR A 122 -9.55 -12.20 2.11
C THR A 122 -10.01 -13.64 1.83
N ASP A 123 -10.96 -14.17 2.58
CA ASP A 123 -11.48 -15.53 2.45
C ASP A 123 -12.58 -15.66 1.38
N LYS A 124 -13.07 -14.54 0.84
CA LYS A 124 -14.13 -14.53 -0.19
C LYS A 124 -13.60 -14.37 -1.61
N ILE A 125 -12.34 -13.93 -1.76
CA ILE A 125 -11.71 -13.64 -3.07
C ILE A 125 -11.81 -14.86 -3.99
N ALA A 126 -11.40 -16.04 -3.53
CA ALA A 126 -11.39 -17.24 -4.35
C ALA A 126 -12.81 -17.66 -4.80
N THR A 127 -13.79 -17.51 -3.93
CA THR A 127 -15.18 -17.89 -4.24
C THR A 127 -15.87 -16.91 -5.18
N VAL A 128 -15.61 -15.60 -4.99
CA VAL A 128 -16.34 -14.54 -5.74
C VAL A 128 -15.65 -14.21 -7.07
N LEU A 129 -14.32 -14.32 -7.13
CA LEU A 129 -13.52 -13.97 -8.32
C LEU A 129 -12.96 -15.21 -9.05
N GLY A 130 -13.14 -16.41 -8.50
CA GLY A 130 -12.89 -17.68 -9.19
C GLY A 130 -14.07 -18.10 -10.05
N ALA A 131 -13.89 -19.12 -10.88
CA ALA A 131 -14.93 -19.65 -11.74
C ALA A 131 -14.74 -21.15 -12.00
N ALA A 132 -15.87 -21.87 -12.13
CA ALA A 132 -15.93 -23.15 -12.83
C ALA A 132 -16.24 -22.83 -14.30
N ASN A 133 -15.42 -23.31 -15.22
CA ASN A 133 -15.52 -22.97 -16.63
C ASN A 133 -16.22 -24.09 -17.42
N PRO A 134 -17.30 -23.82 -18.16
CA PRO A 134 -17.89 -24.80 -19.05
C PRO A 134 -16.96 -25.08 -20.24
N VAL A 135 -16.68 -26.34 -20.51
CA VAL A 135 -15.80 -26.77 -21.61
C VAL A 135 -16.44 -27.93 -22.38
N ALA A 136 -16.21 -27.97 -23.70
CA ALA A 136 -16.62 -29.07 -24.56
C ALA A 136 -15.56 -30.18 -24.53
N GLY A 137 -15.76 -31.19 -23.66
CA GLY A 137 -14.84 -32.33 -23.54
C GLY A 137 -14.76 -32.88 -22.13
N PRO A 138 -14.04 -33.99 -21.90
CA PRO A 138 -13.95 -34.67 -20.63
C PRO A 138 -12.95 -33.98 -19.69
N TYR A 139 -13.18 -32.71 -19.37
CA TYR A 139 -12.33 -31.91 -18.50
C TYR A 139 -13.15 -31.20 -17.43
N PHE A 140 -12.63 -31.15 -16.23
CA PHE A 140 -13.04 -30.18 -15.21
C PHE A 140 -12.10 -28.98 -15.31
N SER A 141 -12.64 -27.84 -15.76
CA SER A 141 -11.87 -26.60 -15.88
C SER A 141 -12.32 -25.60 -14.82
N PHE A 142 -11.35 -25.02 -14.12
CA PHE A 142 -11.63 -23.98 -13.11
C PHE A 142 -10.54 -22.91 -13.14
N THR A 143 -10.93 -21.71 -12.76
CA THR A 143 -10.04 -20.55 -12.62
C THR A 143 -9.91 -20.15 -11.16
N VAL A 144 -8.69 -20.02 -10.67
CA VAL A 144 -8.37 -19.56 -9.31
C VAL A 144 -7.64 -18.23 -9.42
N PRO A 145 -8.06 -17.20 -8.65
CA PRO A 145 -7.28 -15.97 -8.53
C PRO A 145 -6.03 -16.21 -7.68
N GLU A 146 -4.87 -15.79 -8.20
CA GLU A 146 -3.58 -15.85 -7.49
C GLU A 146 -3.04 -14.43 -7.26
N PRO A 147 -2.23 -14.18 -6.21
CA PRO A 147 -1.59 -12.88 -5.99
C PRO A 147 -0.67 -12.49 -7.14
N THR A 148 -0.71 -11.24 -7.57
CA THR A 148 0.18 -10.73 -8.64
C THR A 148 1.66 -10.77 -8.27
N GLY A 149 2.01 -10.59 -7.01
CA GLY A 149 3.41 -10.61 -6.54
C GLY A 149 3.80 -9.35 -5.78
N VAL A 150 4.90 -8.72 -6.16
CA VAL A 150 5.35 -7.45 -5.59
C VAL A 150 4.70 -6.30 -6.34
N VAL A 151 4.01 -5.42 -5.62
CA VAL A 151 3.33 -4.25 -6.17
C VAL A 151 4.07 -2.98 -5.76
N GLY A 152 4.54 -2.21 -6.75
CA GLY A 152 5.02 -0.85 -6.54
C GLY A 152 3.84 0.11 -6.52
N ILE A 153 3.77 0.98 -5.53
CA ILE A 153 2.66 1.93 -5.35
C ILE A 153 3.22 3.34 -5.21
N LEU A 154 2.77 4.23 -6.07
CA LEU A 154 2.91 5.68 -5.87
C LEU A 154 1.62 6.14 -5.20
N ALA A 155 1.68 6.40 -3.90
CA ALA A 155 0.49 6.67 -3.09
C ALA A 155 -0.13 8.04 -3.43
N PRO A 156 -1.46 8.20 -3.26
CA PRO A 156 -2.16 9.46 -3.43
C PRO A 156 -1.44 10.62 -2.74
N GLN A 157 -1.38 11.78 -3.40
CA GLN A 157 -0.68 12.93 -2.84
C GLN A 157 -1.60 13.81 -1.99
N GLY A 158 -2.90 13.81 -2.28
CA GLY A 158 -3.91 14.59 -1.57
C GLY A 158 -4.40 13.98 -0.28
N SER A 159 -4.48 12.65 -0.20
CA SER A 159 -4.98 11.89 0.96
C SER A 159 -3.86 11.09 1.63
N SER A 160 -3.41 11.58 2.79
CA SER A 160 -2.22 11.08 3.50
C SER A 160 -2.43 9.73 4.20
N LEU A 161 -3.66 9.39 4.57
CA LEU A 161 -4.03 8.16 5.26
C LEU A 161 -5.05 7.32 4.50
N LEU A 162 -6.28 7.83 4.27
CA LEU A 162 -7.35 7.06 3.68
C LEU A 162 -7.01 6.60 2.26
N GLY A 163 -6.53 7.50 1.40
CA GLY A 163 -6.10 7.14 0.05
C GLY A 163 -4.91 6.18 0.05
N LEU A 164 -3.97 6.32 1.00
CA LEU A 164 -2.89 5.35 1.18
C LEU A 164 -3.42 3.96 1.51
N ILE A 165 -4.38 3.85 2.43
CA ILE A 165 -4.99 2.57 2.81
C ILE A 165 -5.75 1.97 1.63
N GLU A 166 -6.47 2.76 0.85
CA GLU A 166 -7.22 2.30 -0.32
C GLU A 166 -6.33 1.74 -1.45
N VAL A 167 -5.05 2.11 -1.52
CA VAL A 167 -4.11 1.53 -2.47
C VAL A 167 -3.26 0.41 -1.88
N LEU A 168 -3.06 0.38 -0.55
CA LEU A 168 -2.21 -0.62 0.13
C LEU A 168 -3.00 -1.85 0.59
N ALA A 169 -4.14 -1.66 1.26
CA ALA A 169 -4.88 -2.76 1.88
C ALA A 169 -5.34 -3.83 0.88
N PRO A 170 -5.84 -3.51 -0.33
CA PRO A 170 -6.21 -4.52 -1.33
C PRO A 170 -5.02 -5.35 -1.81
N VAL A 171 -3.81 -4.77 -1.90
CA VAL A 171 -2.59 -5.50 -2.23
C VAL A 171 -2.30 -6.57 -1.19
N LEU A 172 -2.35 -6.21 0.10
CA LEU A 172 -2.09 -7.14 1.19
C LEU A 172 -3.20 -8.20 1.30
N ALA A 173 -4.47 -7.82 1.13
CA ALA A 173 -5.61 -8.73 1.18
C ALA A 173 -5.53 -9.83 0.13
N THR A 174 -5.05 -9.52 -1.08
CA THR A 174 -4.87 -10.51 -2.15
C THR A 174 -3.71 -11.47 -1.91
N GLY A 175 -2.83 -11.21 -0.95
CA GLY A 175 -1.62 -12.00 -0.68
C GLY A 175 -0.39 -11.50 -1.43
N SER A 176 -0.48 -10.34 -2.09
CA SER A 176 0.66 -9.63 -2.68
C SER A 176 1.43 -8.85 -1.62
N THR A 177 2.66 -8.44 -1.92
CA THR A 177 3.48 -7.57 -1.08
C THR A 177 3.63 -6.20 -1.73
N ALA A 178 3.92 -5.17 -0.94
CA ALA A 178 3.92 -3.79 -1.41
C ALA A 178 5.23 -3.05 -1.13
N VAL A 179 5.63 -2.21 -2.10
CA VAL A 179 6.61 -1.14 -1.92
C VAL A 179 5.92 0.17 -2.26
N VAL A 180 5.72 1.01 -1.26
CA VAL A 180 4.95 2.25 -1.35
C VAL A 180 5.88 3.45 -1.29
N VAL A 181 5.76 4.36 -2.23
CA VAL A 181 6.24 5.74 -2.10
C VAL A 181 5.06 6.57 -1.61
N SER A 182 5.13 7.05 -0.37
CA SER A 182 4.06 7.85 0.25
C SER A 182 3.95 9.24 -0.37
N SER A 183 2.91 10.00 0.00
CA SER A 183 2.82 11.42 -0.35
C SER A 183 4.10 12.15 0.07
N ALA A 184 4.67 12.92 -0.84
CA ALA A 184 5.87 13.70 -0.56
C ALA A 184 5.60 14.87 0.40
N GLU A 185 4.46 15.52 0.24
CA GLU A 185 4.07 16.67 1.07
C GLU A 185 3.49 16.26 2.42
N ARG A 186 2.89 15.06 2.49
CA ARG A 186 2.11 14.58 3.65
C ARG A 186 2.55 13.18 4.11
N PRO A 187 3.86 12.94 4.34
CA PRO A 187 4.38 11.58 4.59
C PRO A 187 4.16 11.07 6.02
N LEU A 188 3.83 11.95 6.98
CA LEU A 188 3.86 11.61 8.39
C LEU A 188 2.86 10.51 8.77
N PRO A 189 1.57 10.56 8.34
CA PRO A 189 0.60 9.50 8.63
C PRO A 189 1.01 8.14 8.05
N ALA A 190 1.73 8.11 6.92
CA ALA A 190 2.22 6.86 6.33
C ALA A 190 3.27 6.17 7.21
N ILE A 191 4.16 6.93 7.84
CA ILE A 191 5.16 6.37 8.77
C ILE A 191 4.51 5.97 10.10
N THR A 192 3.52 6.70 10.57
CA THR A 192 2.75 6.31 11.75
C THR A 192 1.92 5.04 11.48
N LEU A 193 1.37 4.88 10.27
CA LEU A 193 0.74 3.63 9.82
C LEU A 193 1.76 2.47 9.77
N SER A 194 3.01 2.75 9.40
CA SER A 194 4.06 1.72 9.42
C SER A 194 4.33 1.18 10.83
N GLU A 195 4.19 2.02 11.86
CA GLU A 195 4.29 1.57 13.25
C GLU A 195 3.10 0.66 13.64
N VAL A 196 1.91 0.97 13.13
CA VAL A 196 0.73 0.11 13.27
C VAL A 196 0.99 -1.25 12.60
N LEU A 197 1.46 -1.26 11.35
CA LEU A 197 1.79 -2.49 10.62
C LEU A 197 2.84 -3.33 11.36
N ALA A 198 3.88 -2.69 11.89
CA ALA A 198 4.96 -3.35 12.62
C ALA A 198 4.51 -4.00 13.94
N THR A 199 3.36 -3.56 14.50
CA THR A 199 2.81 -4.05 15.77
C THR A 199 1.49 -4.83 15.63
N SER A 200 1.12 -5.16 14.37
CA SER A 200 -0.12 -5.86 14.03
C SER A 200 0.13 -7.24 13.40
N ASP A 201 1.24 -7.88 13.73
CA ASP A 201 1.64 -9.20 13.21
C ASP A 201 1.82 -9.26 11.68
N VAL A 202 1.88 -8.11 10.99
CA VAL A 202 2.23 -8.07 9.56
C VAL A 202 3.69 -8.47 9.40
N PRO A 203 4.00 -9.55 8.65
CA PRO A 203 5.38 -10.01 8.53
C PRO A 203 6.27 -8.95 7.89
N GLY A 204 7.50 -8.82 8.40
CA GLY A 204 8.46 -7.86 7.87
C GLY A 204 8.72 -8.04 6.38
N GLY A 205 8.57 -6.97 5.61
CA GLY A 205 8.70 -6.96 4.15
C GLY A 205 7.38 -7.11 3.38
N VAL A 206 6.28 -7.52 4.03
CA VAL A 206 4.97 -7.59 3.36
C VAL A 206 4.51 -6.20 2.91
N ALA A 207 4.72 -5.20 3.74
CA ALA A 207 4.59 -3.79 3.38
C ALA A 207 5.92 -3.08 3.62
N ASN A 208 6.33 -2.22 2.69
CA ASN A 208 7.51 -1.37 2.80
C ASN A 208 7.10 0.04 2.39
N ILE A 209 7.39 1.04 3.22
CA ILE A 209 6.95 2.42 3.01
C ILE A 209 8.18 3.33 2.97
N LEU A 210 8.30 4.02 1.85
CA LEU A 210 9.34 4.98 1.55
C LEU A 210 8.74 6.38 1.53
N THR A 211 9.48 7.35 2.07
CA THR A 211 9.18 8.77 1.97
C THR A 211 10.11 9.43 0.95
N GLY A 212 9.60 10.33 0.14
CA GLY A 212 10.33 11.00 -0.94
C GLY A 212 9.41 11.35 -2.10
N HIS A 213 9.97 11.82 -3.20
CA HIS A 213 9.20 12.29 -4.34
C HIS A 213 8.86 11.17 -5.33
N ALA A 214 7.59 11.04 -5.69
CA ALA A 214 7.12 10.05 -6.67
C ALA A 214 7.80 10.23 -8.03
N SER A 215 8.11 11.47 -8.44
CA SER A 215 8.84 11.80 -9.67
C SER A 215 10.29 11.28 -9.68
N GLU A 216 10.94 11.14 -8.51
CA GLU A 216 12.31 10.59 -8.42
C GLU A 216 12.30 9.06 -8.27
N LEU A 217 11.37 8.52 -7.48
CA LEU A 217 11.36 7.12 -7.08
C LEU A 217 10.51 6.23 -7.98
N GLY A 218 9.54 6.81 -8.70
CA GLY A 218 8.59 6.08 -9.53
C GLY A 218 9.25 5.31 -10.68
N SER A 219 10.21 5.94 -11.37
CA SER A 219 10.97 5.32 -12.45
C SER A 219 11.74 4.07 -11.97
N TRP A 220 12.32 4.11 -10.76
CA TRP A 220 13.02 2.96 -10.20
C TRP A 220 12.08 1.79 -9.86
N LEU A 221 10.84 2.07 -9.41
CA LEU A 221 9.82 1.03 -9.22
C LEU A 221 9.30 0.51 -10.57
N ALA A 222 9.05 1.39 -11.52
CA ALA A 222 8.55 1.04 -12.84
C ALA A 222 9.54 0.14 -13.60
N SER A 223 10.84 0.43 -13.53
CA SER A 223 11.88 -0.34 -14.23
C SER A 223 12.40 -1.57 -13.48
N HIS A 224 12.08 -1.76 -12.19
CA HIS A 224 12.66 -2.84 -11.39
C HIS A 224 12.12 -4.22 -11.79
N GLY A 225 13.00 -5.17 -12.13
CA GLY A 225 12.63 -6.51 -12.61
C GLY A 225 11.78 -7.34 -11.65
N ASP A 226 11.95 -7.17 -10.32
CA ASP A 226 11.21 -7.90 -9.29
C ASP A 226 9.89 -7.26 -8.88
N VAL A 227 9.48 -6.15 -9.47
CA VAL A 227 8.15 -5.57 -9.32
C VAL A 227 7.23 -6.16 -10.39
N ASN A 228 6.07 -6.70 -10.01
CA ASN A 228 5.12 -7.37 -10.90
C ASN A 228 3.98 -6.46 -11.36
N ALA A 229 3.60 -5.50 -10.53
CA ALA A 229 2.58 -4.51 -10.88
C ALA A 229 2.98 -3.12 -10.37
N LEU A 230 2.46 -2.09 -11.04
CA LEU A 230 2.66 -0.68 -10.67
C LEU A 230 1.29 -0.01 -10.53
N ASP A 231 1.05 0.59 -9.36
CA ASP A 231 -0.06 1.51 -9.13
C ASP A 231 0.45 2.96 -9.18
N PRO A 232 0.23 3.70 -10.28
CA PRO A 232 0.70 5.06 -10.44
C PRO A 232 -0.32 6.11 -9.95
N THR A 233 -1.19 5.77 -8.99
CA THR A 233 -2.28 6.66 -8.53
C THR A 233 -1.77 8.05 -8.13
N GLY A 234 -0.67 8.12 -7.39
CA GLY A 234 -0.07 9.38 -6.94
C GLY A 234 0.98 9.99 -7.88
N ALA A 235 1.20 9.38 -9.05
CA ALA A 235 2.05 9.99 -10.06
C ALA A 235 1.32 11.15 -10.75
N ALA A 236 2.05 12.21 -11.08
CA ALA A 236 1.51 13.27 -11.92
C ALA A 236 1.03 12.69 -13.27
N PRO A 237 -0.10 13.16 -13.83
CA PRO A 237 -0.64 12.64 -15.09
C PRO A 237 0.40 12.65 -16.22
N ALA A 238 1.26 13.68 -16.27
CA ALA A 238 2.31 13.80 -17.28
C ALA A 238 3.40 12.71 -17.18
N ASP A 239 3.65 12.16 -16.00
CA ASP A 239 4.70 11.15 -15.77
C ASP A 239 4.20 9.72 -16.07
N ARG A 240 2.89 9.49 -16.03
CA ARG A 240 2.28 8.14 -16.15
C ARG A 240 2.62 7.42 -17.46
N PRO A 241 2.66 8.09 -18.64
CA PRO A 241 3.05 7.42 -19.89
C PRO A 241 4.50 6.91 -19.86
N GLU A 242 5.42 7.65 -19.23
CA GLU A 242 6.82 7.21 -19.10
C GLU A 242 6.93 6.02 -18.16
N LEU A 243 6.29 6.08 -17.01
CA LEU A 243 6.25 4.96 -16.06
C LEU A 243 5.67 3.69 -16.71
N ALA A 244 4.65 3.82 -17.55
CA ALA A 244 4.08 2.69 -18.28
C ALA A 244 5.07 2.13 -19.32
N ARG A 245 5.84 2.97 -20.03
CA ARG A 245 6.89 2.54 -20.97
C ARG A 245 8.02 1.79 -20.25
N GLU A 246 8.49 2.31 -19.13
CA GLU A 246 9.51 1.64 -18.32
C GLU A 246 9.01 0.29 -17.78
N ALA A 247 7.77 0.22 -17.30
CA ALA A 247 7.14 -1.00 -16.81
C ALA A 247 7.00 -2.06 -17.89
N ALA A 248 6.76 -1.67 -19.14
CA ALA A 248 6.61 -2.58 -20.29
C ALA A 248 7.87 -3.42 -20.55
N ASN A 249 9.07 -2.91 -20.24
CA ASN A 249 10.33 -3.62 -20.44
C ASN A 249 10.43 -4.93 -19.64
N THR A 250 9.63 -5.07 -18.59
CA THR A 250 9.57 -6.27 -17.74
C THR A 250 8.16 -6.84 -17.62
N VAL A 251 7.28 -6.49 -18.57
CA VAL A 251 5.89 -7.00 -18.69
C VAL A 251 5.09 -6.83 -17.40
N LYS A 252 5.26 -5.69 -16.71
CA LYS A 252 4.49 -5.38 -15.51
C LYS A 252 3.05 -5.02 -15.83
N ARG A 253 2.16 -5.39 -14.94
CA ARG A 253 0.81 -4.84 -14.91
C ARG A 253 0.84 -3.39 -14.42
N VAL A 254 0.42 -2.44 -15.23
CA VAL A 254 0.25 -1.03 -14.82
C VAL A 254 -1.24 -0.75 -14.66
N LEU A 255 -1.62 -0.22 -13.50
CA LEU A 255 -3.01 0.11 -13.24
C LEU A 255 -3.42 1.36 -14.04
N THR A 256 -4.55 1.28 -14.72
CA THR A 256 -5.21 2.47 -15.26
C THR A 256 -5.85 3.23 -14.12
N VAL A 257 -5.49 4.48 -13.94
CA VAL A 257 -5.98 5.34 -12.86
C VAL A 257 -6.62 6.60 -13.44
N PRO A 258 -7.64 7.17 -12.77
CA PRO A 258 -8.26 8.43 -13.18
C PRO A 258 -7.22 9.57 -13.24
N GLU A 259 -7.48 10.57 -14.05
CA GLU A 259 -6.63 11.76 -14.13
C GLU A 259 -6.62 12.53 -12.81
N ALA A 260 -7.80 12.75 -12.23
CA ALA A 260 -7.96 13.35 -10.92
C ALA A 260 -7.98 12.28 -9.81
N GLU A 261 -7.47 12.65 -8.64
CA GLU A 261 -7.55 11.81 -7.45
C GLU A 261 -9.03 11.57 -7.08
N PRO A 262 -9.46 10.31 -6.86
CA PRO A 262 -10.86 10.00 -6.57
C PRO A 262 -11.27 10.47 -5.17
N ASP A 263 -12.58 10.54 -4.93
CA ASP A 263 -13.11 10.68 -3.57
C ASP A 263 -12.95 9.34 -2.82
N TRP A 264 -11.98 9.31 -1.92
CA TRP A 264 -11.65 8.11 -1.14
C TRP A 264 -12.71 7.77 -0.09
N THR A 265 -13.66 8.67 0.20
CA THR A 265 -14.77 8.41 1.14
C THR A 265 -15.87 7.55 0.51
N THR A 266 -15.89 7.41 -0.81
CA THR A 266 -16.80 6.52 -1.52
C THR A 266 -16.62 5.07 -1.05
N ALA A 267 -17.73 4.32 -0.93
CA ALA A 267 -17.70 2.92 -0.52
C ALA A 267 -16.75 2.09 -1.40
N PRO A 268 -15.94 1.19 -0.82
CA PRO A 268 -15.02 0.37 -1.58
C PRO A 268 -15.76 -0.68 -2.41
N ASP A 269 -15.16 -1.05 -3.54
CA ASP A 269 -15.64 -2.12 -4.40
C ASP A 269 -14.56 -3.17 -4.67
N LEU A 270 -14.88 -4.19 -5.49
CA LEU A 270 -13.96 -5.26 -5.81
C LEU A 270 -12.91 -4.88 -6.89
N THR A 271 -13.01 -3.70 -7.47
CA THR A 271 -12.18 -3.29 -8.61
C THR A 271 -10.70 -3.31 -8.24
N ARG A 272 -10.33 -2.78 -7.08
CA ARG A 272 -8.93 -2.77 -6.63
C ARG A 272 -8.42 -4.17 -6.28
N LEU A 273 -9.22 -5.02 -5.66
CA LEU A 273 -8.84 -6.42 -5.40
C LEU A 273 -8.57 -7.16 -6.72
N ARG A 274 -9.45 -7.03 -7.72
CA ARG A 274 -9.27 -7.68 -9.03
C ARG A 274 -7.99 -7.26 -9.75
N ARG A 275 -7.55 -6.01 -9.56
CA ARG A 275 -6.35 -5.47 -10.23
C ARG A 275 -5.05 -6.08 -9.74
N TYR A 276 -5.04 -6.69 -8.54
CA TYR A 276 -3.86 -7.31 -7.92
C TYR A 276 -3.94 -8.84 -7.91
N LEU A 277 -4.77 -9.42 -8.78
CA LEU A 277 -4.94 -10.85 -8.93
C LEU A 277 -4.64 -11.29 -10.36
N GLU A 278 -3.97 -12.43 -10.49
CA GLU A 278 -3.78 -13.14 -11.75
C GLU A 278 -4.79 -14.29 -11.86
N ALA A 279 -5.30 -14.54 -13.05
CA ALA A 279 -6.20 -15.66 -13.31
C ALA A 279 -5.39 -16.90 -13.69
N LYS A 280 -5.43 -17.94 -12.85
CA LYS A 280 -4.83 -19.24 -13.16
C LYS A 280 -5.92 -20.24 -13.52
N THR A 281 -6.02 -20.61 -14.78
CA THR A 281 -6.98 -21.61 -15.25
C THR A 281 -6.33 -23.00 -15.29
N VAL A 282 -6.97 -23.96 -14.64
CA VAL A 282 -6.55 -25.36 -14.58
C VAL A 282 -7.52 -26.21 -15.36
N TRP A 283 -6.99 -27.10 -16.21
CA TRP A 283 -7.73 -28.12 -16.94
C TRP A 283 -7.38 -29.48 -16.34
N HIS A 284 -8.33 -30.11 -15.69
CA HIS A 284 -8.15 -31.41 -15.09
C HIS A 284 -8.93 -32.47 -15.89
N PRO A 285 -8.25 -33.48 -16.49
CA PRO A 285 -8.95 -34.53 -17.23
C PRO A 285 -9.92 -35.28 -16.31
N LEU A 286 -11.15 -35.46 -16.76
CA LEU A 286 -12.06 -36.39 -16.12
C LEU A 286 -11.74 -37.77 -16.64
N GLY A 287 -11.47 -38.72 -15.74
CA GLY A 287 -11.28 -40.15 -16.11
C GLY A 287 -12.56 -40.65 -16.78
N VAL A 288 -12.41 -41.30 -17.93
CA VAL A 288 -13.48 -42.03 -18.61
C VAL A 288 -13.53 -43.45 -18.07
#